data_f80bcbe00a24316a7392b272ed05460b
#
_entry.id   f80bcbe00a24316a7392b272ed05460b
#
_cell.length_a   1.000
_cell.length_b   1.000
_cell.length_c   1.000
_cell.angle_alpha   90.00
_cell.angle_beta   90.00
_cell.angle_gamma   90.00
#
_symmetry.space_group_name_H-M   'P 1'
#
loop_
_entity.id
_entity.type
_entity.pdbx_description
1 polymer ?
#
loop_
_entity_poly.entity_id
_entity_poly.type
_entity_poly.pdbx_seq_one_letter_code
_entity_poly.pdbx_strand_id
1 'polypeptide(L)'
;SMPIEVRYHTPEEEIALGPACWLWDYVRRSRTQGFLLPLSGGMDSCATAVIVHSMCRLVHAACQQGNEQVITDMHRVSGTPDTWMPASPQALAERLFVTCYMGTTNSSQATRDRAHQLAQAIGSYHYAFDIDTVVSAILRLFSTVTGRSPQFKVHGGSPAENLALQNIQARSRMVLAYLFAQLAPWVQGRSGGLLVLGSAN
;
A
#
# COMPACT_ATOMS: atom_id res chain seq x y z
N SER A 1 31.62 10.62 25.62
CA SER A 1 31.16 9.66 24.59
C SER A 1 32.29 9.44 23.59
N MET A 2 32.54 8.19 23.24
CA MET A 2 33.51 7.87 22.18
C MET A 2 33.02 8.45 20.86
N PRO A 3 33.93 8.98 20.01
CA PRO A 3 33.54 9.44 18.67
C PRO A 3 32.94 8.27 17.88
N ILE A 4 31.80 8.51 17.24
CA ILE A 4 31.19 7.52 16.33
C ILE A 4 31.93 7.65 15.00
N GLU A 5 32.41 6.52 14.48
CA GLU A 5 32.96 6.46 13.15
C GLU A 5 31.83 6.73 12.12
N VAL A 6 32.03 7.76 11.31
CA VAL A 6 31.03 8.14 10.30
C VAL A 6 31.08 7.13 9.15
N ARG A 7 30.00 6.39 8.97
CA ARG A 7 29.82 5.48 7.81
C ARG A 7 28.98 6.19 6.74
N TYR A 8 29.53 6.31 5.56
CA TYR A 8 28.78 6.75 4.39
C TYR A 8 28.19 5.54 3.67
N HIS A 9 26.91 5.63 3.36
CA HIS A 9 26.21 4.60 2.57
C HIS A 9 26.39 4.88 1.08
N THR A 10 26.30 3.82 0.26
CA THR A 10 26.13 4.01 -1.20
C THR A 10 24.73 4.54 -1.50
N PRO A 11 24.47 5.18 -2.65
CA PRO A 11 23.15 5.65 -3.01
C PRO A 11 22.07 4.56 -2.96
N GLU A 12 22.41 3.33 -3.35
CA GLU A 12 21.53 2.17 -3.31
C GLU A 12 21.18 1.76 -1.86
N GLU A 13 22.17 1.80 -0.96
CA GLU A 13 21.94 1.56 0.47
C GLU A 13 21.05 2.65 1.07
N GLU A 14 21.28 3.92 0.73
CA GLU A 14 20.46 5.03 1.22
C GLU A 14 19.00 4.89 0.80
N ILE A 15 18.74 4.54 -0.47
CA ILE A 15 17.38 4.29 -0.98
C ILE A 15 16.72 3.11 -0.27
N ALA A 16 17.47 2.05 0.01
CA ALA A 16 16.92 0.84 0.63
C ALA A 16 16.70 0.98 2.13
N LEU A 17 17.59 1.70 2.84
CA LEU A 17 17.62 1.74 4.30
C LEU A 17 16.90 2.97 4.87
N GLY A 18 17.14 4.15 4.34
CA GLY A 18 16.61 5.41 4.87
C GLY A 18 15.07 5.41 4.94
N PRO A 19 14.36 5.26 3.80
CA PRO A 19 12.91 5.20 3.80
C PRO A 19 12.34 4.02 4.59
N ALA A 20 12.99 2.87 4.58
CA ALA A 20 12.56 1.70 5.34
C ALA A 20 12.62 1.94 6.86
N CYS A 21 13.70 2.54 7.37
CA CYS A 21 13.82 2.93 8.77
C CYS A 21 12.79 4.00 9.14
N TRP A 22 12.55 4.96 8.26
CA TRP A 22 11.53 6.00 8.48
C TRP A 22 10.12 5.41 8.56
N LEU A 23 9.76 4.48 7.66
CA LEU A 23 8.46 3.79 7.69
C LEU A 23 8.27 3.04 9.01
N TRP A 24 9.30 2.32 9.47
CA TRP A 24 9.23 1.62 10.75
C TRP A 24 9.04 2.58 11.92
N ASP A 25 9.82 3.66 11.98
CA ASP A 25 9.70 4.66 13.03
C ASP A 25 8.32 5.33 13.01
N TYR A 26 7.77 5.59 11.84
CA TYR A 26 6.45 6.18 11.71
C TYR A 26 5.33 5.24 12.15
N VAL A 27 5.31 3.97 11.69
CA VAL A 27 4.25 3.01 12.02
C VAL A 27 4.25 2.66 13.51
N ARG A 28 5.42 2.47 14.12
CA ARG A 28 5.50 2.18 15.57
C ARG A 28 5.00 3.33 16.44
N ARG A 29 5.11 4.57 15.99
CA ARG A 29 4.63 5.75 16.74
C ARG A 29 3.19 6.14 16.43
N SER A 30 2.70 5.86 15.24
CA SER A 30 1.33 6.21 14.80
C SER A 30 0.23 5.37 15.45
N ARG A 31 0.57 4.29 16.15
CA ARG A 31 -0.34 3.30 16.73
C ARG A 31 -1.21 2.56 15.69
N THR A 32 -0.78 2.57 14.43
CA THR A 32 -1.44 1.80 13.36
C THR A 32 -0.85 0.39 13.26
N GLN A 33 -1.51 -0.47 12.48
CA GLN A 33 -1.22 -1.91 12.38
C GLN A 33 -0.45 -2.27 11.10
N GLY A 34 0.20 -1.31 10.49
CA GLY A 34 0.95 -1.49 9.24
C GLY A 34 0.48 -0.55 8.13
N PHE A 35 0.64 -0.99 6.89
CA PHE A 35 0.45 -0.17 5.70
C PHE A 35 -0.52 -0.77 4.69
N LEU A 36 -1.23 0.10 3.97
CA LEU A 36 -1.93 -0.25 2.74
C LEU A 36 -1.35 0.57 1.58
N LEU A 37 -1.08 -0.08 0.46
CA LEU A 37 -0.59 0.56 -0.76
C LEU A 37 -1.49 0.22 -1.95
N PRO A 38 -2.06 1.22 -2.64
CA PRO A 38 -2.60 1.03 -3.98
C PRO A 38 -1.46 0.66 -4.95
N LEU A 39 -1.41 -0.63 -5.34
CA LEU A 39 -0.34 -1.20 -6.16
C LEU A 39 -0.80 -1.28 -7.62
N SER A 40 -0.45 -0.27 -8.41
CA SER A 40 -0.89 -0.14 -9.81
C SER A 40 -0.12 -1.02 -10.80
N GLY A 41 1.01 -1.62 -10.39
CA GLY A 41 1.95 -2.28 -11.30
C GLY A 41 2.85 -1.31 -12.09
N GLY A 42 2.77 -0.01 -11.83
CA GLY A 42 3.68 1.02 -12.31
C GLY A 42 4.94 1.12 -11.43
N MET A 43 5.97 1.77 -11.94
CA MET A 43 7.29 1.85 -11.31
C MET A 43 7.25 2.41 -9.89
N ASP A 44 6.57 3.54 -9.67
CA ASP A 44 6.56 4.24 -8.38
C ASP A 44 5.88 3.42 -7.28
N SER A 45 4.72 2.83 -7.58
CA SER A 45 4.02 1.95 -6.63
C SER A 45 4.81 0.68 -6.33
N CYS A 46 5.49 0.12 -7.33
CA CYS A 46 6.35 -1.04 -7.15
C CYS A 46 7.59 -0.69 -6.29
N ALA A 47 8.22 0.45 -6.53
CA ALA A 47 9.34 0.94 -5.70
C ALA A 47 8.91 1.14 -4.24
N THR A 48 7.76 1.77 -4.02
CA THR A 48 7.19 1.93 -2.67
C THR A 48 6.95 0.58 -1.99
N ALA A 49 6.42 -0.41 -2.71
CA ALA A 49 6.22 -1.76 -2.17
C ALA A 49 7.54 -2.43 -1.76
N VAL A 50 8.60 -2.27 -2.56
CA VAL A 50 9.94 -2.80 -2.25
C VAL A 50 10.54 -2.13 -1.02
N ILE A 51 10.32 -0.82 -0.83
CA ILE A 51 10.74 -0.11 0.39
C ILE A 51 10.05 -0.68 1.64
N VAL A 52 8.75 -0.95 1.58
CA VAL A 52 8.04 -1.60 2.69
C VAL A 52 8.60 -3.01 2.96
N HIS A 53 8.91 -3.77 1.91
CA HIS A 53 9.56 -5.07 2.07
C HIS A 53 10.95 -4.95 2.68
N SER A 54 11.74 -3.93 2.31
CA SER A 54 13.04 -3.63 2.94
C SER A 54 12.88 -3.36 4.43
N MET A 55 11.86 -2.59 4.83
CA MET A 55 11.52 -2.42 6.24
C MET A 55 11.25 -3.76 6.94
N CYS A 56 10.44 -4.64 6.32
CA CYS A 56 10.16 -5.97 6.91
C CYS A 56 11.44 -6.82 7.04
N ARG A 57 12.38 -6.72 6.10
CA ARG A 57 13.69 -7.39 6.19
C ARG A 57 14.51 -6.88 7.38
N LEU A 58 14.57 -5.56 7.57
CA LEU A 58 15.32 -4.96 8.67
C LEU A 58 14.72 -5.32 10.04
N VAL A 59 13.40 -5.24 10.16
CA VAL A 59 12.69 -5.61 11.39
C VAL A 59 12.86 -7.08 11.69
N HIS A 60 12.70 -7.97 10.71
CA HIS A 60 12.94 -9.40 10.86
C HIS A 60 14.38 -9.67 11.33
N ALA A 61 15.39 -9.07 10.70
CA ALA A 61 16.78 -9.25 11.09
C ALA A 61 17.05 -8.78 12.54
N ALA A 62 16.48 -7.65 12.94
CA ALA A 62 16.59 -7.16 14.32
C ALA A 62 15.91 -8.09 15.34
N CYS A 63 14.75 -8.68 14.98
CA CYS A 63 14.09 -9.69 15.81
C CYS A 63 14.98 -10.94 15.97
N GLN A 64 15.61 -11.42 14.90
CA GLN A 64 16.53 -12.57 14.96
C GLN A 64 17.78 -12.29 15.80
N GLN A 65 18.20 -11.03 15.90
CA GLN A 65 19.31 -10.59 16.76
C GLN A 65 18.89 -10.40 18.24
N GLY A 66 17.62 -10.62 18.58
CA GLY A 66 17.11 -10.48 19.94
C GLY A 66 16.92 -9.03 20.38
N ASN A 67 16.69 -8.08 19.46
CA ASN A 67 16.43 -6.68 19.84
C ASN A 67 15.04 -6.56 20.49
N GLU A 68 15.01 -6.52 21.82
CA GLU A 68 13.79 -6.53 22.64
C GLU A 68 12.82 -5.39 22.29
N GLN A 69 13.34 -4.18 22.03
CA GLN A 69 12.50 -3.05 21.67
C GLN A 69 11.80 -3.28 20.31
N VAL A 70 12.53 -3.79 19.33
CA VAL A 70 11.95 -4.09 17.99
C VAL A 70 10.94 -5.23 18.10
N ILE A 71 11.23 -6.26 18.89
CA ILE A 71 10.31 -7.39 19.12
C ILE A 71 9.00 -6.90 19.75
N THR A 72 9.08 -6.09 20.80
CA THR A 72 7.90 -5.49 21.45
C THR A 72 7.06 -4.65 20.48
N ASP A 73 7.72 -3.77 19.74
CA ASP A 73 7.05 -2.93 18.74
C ASP A 73 6.45 -3.78 17.60
N MET A 74 7.13 -4.82 17.16
CA MET A 74 6.68 -5.75 16.13
C MET A 74 5.40 -6.47 16.55
N HIS A 75 5.33 -7.02 17.77
CA HIS A 75 4.11 -7.64 18.29
C HIS A 75 2.93 -6.66 18.33
N ARG A 76 3.18 -5.45 18.82
CA ARG A 76 2.16 -4.41 18.89
C ARG A 76 1.64 -4.00 17.52
N VAL A 77 2.53 -3.79 16.54
CA VAL A 77 2.15 -3.35 15.18
C VAL A 77 1.49 -4.47 14.40
N SER A 78 2.00 -5.70 14.51
CA SER A 78 1.43 -6.86 13.81
C SER A 78 0.16 -7.42 14.45
N GLY A 79 -0.12 -7.03 15.70
CA GLY A 79 -1.24 -7.59 16.47
C GLY A 79 -1.07 -9.09 16.76
N THR A 80 0.18 -9.54 16.91
CA THR A 80 0.52 -10.94 17.19
C THR A 80 0.81 -11.15 18.67
N PRO A 81 0.57 -12.37 19.21
CA PRO A 81 0.94 -12.68 20.59
C PRO A 81 2.46 -12.68 20.77
N ASP A 82 2.94 -12.45 22.01
CA ASP A 82 4.36 -12.35 22.35
C ASP A 82 5.16 -13.62 22.05
N THR A 83 4.49 -14.75 21.83
CA THR A 83 5.10 -16.01 21.44
C THR A 83 5.34 -16.14 19.93
N TRP A 84 4.77 -15.24 19.13
CA TRP A 84 4.91 -15.29 17.69
C TRP A 84 6.20 -14.62 17.22
N MET A 85 6.96 -15.30 16.40
CA MET A 85 8.14 -14.73 15.72
C MET A 85 8.00 -14.96 14.22
N PRO A 86 8.27 -13.94 13.38
CA PRO A 86 8.19 -14.11 11.94
C PRO A 86 9.26 -15.09 11.44
N ALA A 87 8.84 -16.11 10.70
CA ALA A 87 9.75 -17.09 10.13
C ALA A 87 10.57 -16.51 8.95
N SER A 88 10.07 -15.43 8.35
CA SER A 88 10.71 -14.74 7.23
C SER A 88 10.24 -13.29 7.13
N PRO A 89 10.93 -12.42 6.37
CA PRO A 89 10.43 -11.08 6.05
C PRO A 89 9.06 -11.08 5.38
N GLN A 90 8.77 -12.10 4.56
CA GLN A 90 7.47 -12.27 3.90
C GLN A 90 6.36 -12.58 4.91
N ALA A 91 6.61 -13.44 5.89
CA ALA A 91 5.64 -13.71 6.96
C ALA A 91 5.31 -12.45 7.78
N LEU A 92 6.29 -11.56 7.95
CA LEU A 92 6.06 -10.26 8.56
C LEU A 92 5.28 -9.32 7.63
N ALA A 93 5.64 -9.30 6.34
CA ALA A 93 4.95 -8.48 5.33
C ALA A 93 3.47 -8.88 5.20
N GLU A 94 3.13 -10.15 5.25
CA GLU A 94 1.75 -10.63 5.24
C GLU A 94 0.90 -10.02 6.37
N ARG A 95 1.53 -9.75 7.52
CA ARG A 95 0.86 -9.13 8.67
C ARG A 95 0.80 -7.61 8.60
N LEU A 96 1.85 -6.97 8.12
CA LEU A 96 2.01 -5.51 8.19
C LEU A 96 1.63 -4.79 6.89
N PHE A 97 1.51 -5.50 5.79
CA PHE A 97 1.41 -4.88 4.47
C PHE A 97 0.28 -5.44 3.63
N VAL A 98 -0.68 -4.60 3.35
CA VAL A 98 -1.79 -4.87 2.44
C VAL A 98 -1.56 -4.10 1.14
N THR A 99 -1.69 -4.76 0.02
CA THR A 99 -1.63 -4.15 -1.31
C THR A 99 -2.96 -4.29 -2.03
N CYS A 100 -3.37 -3.28 -2.80
CA CYS A 100 -4.61 -3.29 -3.57
C CYS A 100 -4.34 -2.93 -5.03
N TYR A 101 -4.60 -3.85 -5.96
CA TYR A 101 -4.73 -3.51 -7.37
C TYR A 101 -6.19 -3.10 -7.64
N MET A 102 -6.39 -1.86 -8.08
CA MET A 102 -7.71 -1.29 -8.37
C MET A 102 -7.79 -0.92 -9.85
N GLY A 103 -8.14 -1.92 -10.67
CA GLY A 103 -8.25 -1.80 -12.12
C GLY A 103 -9.55 -1.19 -12.60
N THR A 104 -9.62 -1.05 -13.91
CA THR A 104 -10.85 -0.79 -14.68
C THR A 104 -10.87 -1.76 -15.85
N THR A 105 -11.98 -1.87 -16.56
CA THR A 105 -12.10 -2.65 -17.81
C THR A 105 -11.04 -2.28 -18.85
N ASN A 106 -10.50 -1.06 -18.79
CA ASN A 106 -9.45 -0.58 -19.69
C ASN A 106 -8.03 -0.76 -19.15
N SER A 107 -7.87 -1.34 -17.96
CA SER A 107 -6.54 -1.59 -17.39
C SER A 107 -5.86 -2.76 -18.10
N SER A 108 -4.54 -2.64 -18.34
CA SER A 108 -3.82 -3.72 -19.02
C SER A 108 -3.61 -4.93 -18.13
N GLN A 109 -3.74 -6.13 -18.69
CA GLN A 109 -3.44 -7.38 -17.97
C GLN A 109 -2.00 -7.38 -17.46
N ALA A 110 -1.04 -6.85 -18.24
CA ALA A 110 0.36 -6.78 -17.85
C ALA A 110 0.61 -5.97 -16.57
N THR A 111 -0.15 -4.91 -16.29
CA THR A 111 -0.02 -4.15 -15.03
C THR A 111 -0.61 -4.92 -13.86
N ARG A 112 -1.72 -5.63 -14.06
CA ARG A 112 -2.34 -6.51 -13.06
C ARG A 112 -1.38 -7.63 -12.67
N ASP A 113 -0.78 -8.28 -13.67
CA ASP A 113 0.16 -9.40 -13.47
C ASP A 113 1.42 -8.95 -12.73
N ARG A 114 2.00 -7.79 -13.09
CA ARG A 114 3.15 -7.23 -12.38
C ARG A 114 2.82 -6.93 -10.92
N ALA A 115 1.67 -6.31 -10.64
CA ALA A 115 1.25 -6.04 -9.28
C ALA A 115 1.09 -7.34 -8.47
N HIS A 116 0.45 -8.34 -9.05
CA HIS A 116 0.25 -9.64 -8.41
C HIS A 116 1.57 -10.37 -8.14
N GLN A 117 2.46 -10.46 -9.14
CA GLN A 117 3.77 -11.11 -9.01
C GLN A 117 4.62 -10.42 -7.93
N LEU A 118 4.65 -9.09 -7.90
CA LEU A 118 5.37 -8.37 -6.86
C LEU A 118 4.77 -8.61 -5.48
N ALA A 119 3.45 -8.54 -5.35
CA ALA A 119 2.77 -8.81 -4.09
C ALA A 119 3.09 -10.20 -3.54
N GLN A 120 3.12 -11.22 -4.40
CA GLN A 120 3.53 -12.58 -4.04
C GLN A 120 5.02 -12.64 -3.61
N ALA A 121 5.90 -12.02 -4.38
CA ALA A 121 7.35 -12.04 -4.10
C ALA A 121 7.70 -11.42 -2.74
N ILE A 122 7.03 -10.33 -2.36
CA ILE A 122 7.24 -9.65 -1.08
C ILE A 122 6.38 -10.23 0.06
N GLY A 123 5.41 -11.09 -0.23
CA GLY A 123 4.53 -11.69 0.76
C GLY A 123 3.45 -10.76 1.31
N SER A 124 3.05 -9.71 0.58
CA SER A 124 1.97 -8.82 1.04
C SER A 124 0.60 -9.48 0.93
N TYR A 125 -0.33 -9.14 1.83
CA TYR A 125 -1.72 -9.50 1.65
C TYR A 125 -2.33 -8.70 0.50
N HIS A 126 -2.75 -9.37 -0.58
CA HIS A 126 -3.08 -8.70 -1.84
C HIS A 126 -4.56 -8.82 -2.20
N TYR A 127 -5.20 -7.66 -2.45
CA TYR A 127 -6.50 -7.57 -3.07
C TYR A 127 -6.38 -7.13 -4.53
N ALA A 128 -7.18 -7.72 -5.42
CA ALA A 128 -7.29 -7.29 -6.81
C ALA A 128 -8.76 -7.22 -7.22
N PHE A 129 -9.22 -6.05 -7.65
CA PHE A 129 -10.60 -5.82 -8.08
C PHE A 129 -10.70 -4.65 -9.04
N ASP A 130 -11.83 -4.56 -9.74
CA ASP A 130 -12.13 -3.48 -10.65
C ASP A 130 -13.10 -2.47 -10.01
N ILE A 131 -12.83 -1.16 -10.24
CA ILE A 131 -13.60 -0.07 -9.64
C ILE A 131 -14.78 0.39 -10.51
N ASP A 132 -15.00 -0.24 -11.66
CA ASP A 132 -16.02 0.19 -12.64
C ASP A 132 -17.43 0.26 -12.04
N THR A 133 -17.75 -0.65 -11.12
CA THR A 133 -19.06 -0.65 -10.43
C THR A 133 -19.25 0.63 -9.63
N VAL A 134 -18.25 1.07 -8.87
CA VAL A 134 -18.30 2.30 -8.07
C VAL A 134 -18.37 3.53 -8.98
N VAL A 135 -17.50 3.61 -9.98
CA VAL A 135 -17.47 4.72 -10.95
C VAL A 135 -18.81 4.83 -11.68
N SER A 136 -19.34 3.70 -12.16
CA SER A 136 -20.63 3.67 -12.85
C SER A 136 -21.80 4.13 -11.98
N ALA A 137 -21.77 3.79 -10.68
CA ALA A 137 -22.79 4.24 -9.73
C ALA A 137 -22.77 5.77 -9.55
N ILE A 138 -21.57 6.36 -9.42
CA ILE A 138 -21.40 7.82 -9.30
C ILE A 138 -21.87 8.52 -10.57
N LEU A 139 -21.48 8.03 -11.74
CA LEU A 139 -21.87 8.63 -13.01
C LEU A 139 -23.36 8.50 -13.28
N ARG A 140 -23.97 7.38 -12.88
CA ARG A 140 -25.42 7.19 -12.98
C ARG A 140 -26.18 8.18 -12.11
N LEU A 141 -25.71 8.44 -10.88
CA LEU A 141 -26.29 9.47 -10.02
C LEU A 141 -26.22 10.84 -10.69
N PHE A 142 -25.06 11.22 -11.23
CA PHE A 142 -24.88 12.48 -11.96
C PHE A 142 -25.85 12.58 -13.14
N SER A 143 -25.95 11.53 -13.95
CA SER A 143 -26.84 11.51 -15.12
C SER A 143 -28.32 11.61 -14.73
N THR A 144 -28.72 10.95 -13.63
CA THR A 144 -30.09 11.03 -13.12
C THR A 144 -30.48 12.45 -12.70
N VAL A 145 -29.55 13.16 -12.05
CA VAL A 145 -29.80 14.52 -11.56
C VAL A 145 -29.76 15.57 -12.68
N THR A 146 -28.84 15.41 -13.63
CA THR A 146 -28.57 16.46 -14.64
C THR A 146 -29.20 16.19 -16.00
N GLY A 147 -29.64 14.96 -16.26
CA GLY A 147 -30.09 14.51 -17.58
C GLY A 147 -28.95 14.35 -18.61
N ARG A 148 -27.65 14.44 -18.16
CA ARG A 148 -26.47 14.38 -19.04
C ARG A 148 -25.52 13.32 -18.60
N SER A 149 -24.85 12.65 -19.56
CA SER A 149 -23.85 11.62 -19.31
C SER A 149 -22.50 12.06 -19.90
N PRO A 150 -21.46 12.28 -19.08
CA PRO A 150 -20.15 12.67 -19.55
C PRO A 150 -19.47 11.53 -20.31
N GLN A 151 -18.66 11.86 -21.31
CA GLN A 151 -17.94 10.90 -22.13
C GLN A 151 -16.43 11.17 -22.13
N PHE A 152 -15.63 10.10 -22.27
CA PHE A 152 -14.20 10.23 -22.51
C PHE A 152 -13.93 10.88 -23.87
N LYS A 153 -12.80 11.59 -23.97
CA LYS A 153 -12.39 12.25 -25.22
C LYS A 153 -12.32 11.28 -26.41
N VAL A 154 -11.91 10.05 -26.19
CA VAL A 154 -11.86 8.99 -27.22
C VAL A 154 -13.24 8.60 -27.75
N HIS A 155 -14.31 8.95 -27.05
CA HIS A 155 -15.71 8.73 -27.43
C HIS A 155 -16.45 10.04 -27.76
N GLY A 156 -15.71 11.12 -28.05
CA GLY A 156 -16.26 12.41 -28.44
C GLY A 156 -16.56 13.39 -27.30
N GLY A 157 -16.18 13.06 -26.05
CA GLY A 157 -16.32 13.97 -24.93
C GLY A 157 -15.39 15.19 -24.99
N SER A 158 -15.78 16.27 -24.34
CA SER A 158 -14.97 17.47 -24.17
C SER A 158 -13.76 17.25 -23.25
N PRO A 159 -12.74 18.13 -23.27
CA PRO A 159 -11.64 18.07 -22.32
C PRO A 159 -12.10 18.13 -20.85
N ALA A 160 -13.14 18.89 -20.55
CA ALA A 160 -13.70 18.99 -19.19
C ALA A 160 -14.35 17.68 -18.73
N GLU A 161 -15.14 17.02 -19.61
CA GLU A 161 -15.74 15.72 -19.33
C GLU A 161 -14.65 14.66 -19.11
N ASN A 162 -13.65 14.62 -19.98
CA ASN A 162 -12.53 13.67 -19.87
C ASN A 162 -11.77 13.84 -18.57
N LEU A 163 -11.46 15.08 -18.16
CA LEU A 163 -10.81 15.39 -16.90
C LEU A 163 -11.68 14.99 -15.70
N ALA A 164 -12.98 15.26 -15.75
CA ALA A 164 -13.91 14.87 -14.68
C ALA A 164 -13.95 13.34 -14.49
N LEU A 165 -14.02 12.58 -15.60
CA LEU A 165 -14.04 11.11 -15.55
C LEU A 165 -12.72 10.53 -14.98
N GLN A 166 -11.57 11.08 -15.39
CA GLN A 166 -10.25 10.70 -14.81
C GLN A 166 -10.20 11.01 -13.31
N ASN A 167 -10.69 12.18 -12.92
CA ASN A 167 -10.73 12.60 -11.53
C ASN A 167 -11.62 11.70 -10.67
N ILE A 168 -12.79 11.31 -11.15
CA ILE A 168 -13.67 10.37 -10.43
C ILE A 168 -13.01 9.02 -10.24
N GLN A 169 -12.34 8.47 -11.24
CA GLN A 169 -11.60 7.22 -11.11
C GLN A 169 -10.48 7.32 -10.05
N ALA A 170 -9.69 8.40 -10.07
CA ALA A 170 -8.61 8.60 -9.10
C ALA A 170 -9.14 8.73 -7.66
N ARG A 171 -10.22 9.50 -7.46
CA ARG A 171 -10.82 9.70 -6.14
C ARG A 171 -11.54 8.46 -5.63
N SER A 172 -12.18 7.70 -6.50
CA SER A 172 -12.78 6.41 -6.13
C SER A 172 -11.72 5.44 -5.61
N ARG A 173 -10.54 5.38 -6.24
CA ARG A 173 -9.40 4.59 -5.71
C ARG A 173 -8.96 5.06 -4.35
N MET A 174 -8.90 6.37 -4.12
CA MET A 174 -8.54 6.94 -2.82
C MET A 174 -9.55 6.54 -1.74
N VAL A 175 -10.85 6.72 -1.99
CA VAL A 175 -11.92 6.36 -1.04
C VAL A 175 -11.85 4.88 -0.69
N LEU A 176 -11.69 4.01 -1.70
CA LEU A 176 -11.55 2.57 -1.50
C LEU A 176 -10.27 2.22 -0.73
N ALA A 177 -9.14 2.87 -1.03
CA ALA A 177 -7.90 2.66 -0.29
C ALA A 177 -8.08 2.95 1.21
N TYR A 178 -8.73 4.05 1.56
CA TYR A 178 -9.01 4.38 2.98
C TYR A 178 -10.01 3.39 3.60
N LEU A 179 -11.04 2.97 2.89
CA LEU A 179 -11.98 1.95 3.38
C LEU A 179 -11.27 0.64 3.69
N PHE A 180 -10.46 0.14 2.75
CA PHE A 180 -9.68 -1.08 2.94
C PHE A 180 -8.62 -0.92 4.04
N ALA A 181 -7.97 0.24 4.14
CA ALA A 181 -7.01 0.50 5.21
C ALA A 181 -7.63 0.43 6.62
N GLN A 182 -8.86 0.87 6.75
CA GLN A 182 -9.59 0.79 8.02
C GLN A 182 -10.12 -0.60 8.33
N LEU A 183 -10.56 -1.35 7.32
CA LEU A 183 -11.30 -2.59 7.51
C LEU A 183 -10.50 -3.87 7.20
N ALA A 184 -9.37 -3.81 6.49
CA ALA A 184 -8.58 -5.00 6.20
C ALA A 184 -8.10 -5.74 7.47
N PRO A 185 -7.63 -5.06 8.53
CA PRO A 185 -7.32 -5.75 9.78
C PRO A 185 -8.53 -6.45 10.38
N TRP A 186 -9.70 -5.82 10.38
CA TRP A 186 -10.95 -6.43 10.86
C TRP A 186 -11.33 -7.69 10.07
N VAL A 187 -11.20 -7.67 8.73
CA VAL A 187 -11.43 -8.86 7.89
C VAL A 187 -10.48 -10.00 8.26
N GLN A 188 -9.27 -9.67 8.72
CA GLN A 188 -8.26 -10.63 9.17
C GLN A 188 -8.40 -11.02 10.66
N GLY A 189 -9.49 -10.64 11.33
CA GLY A 189 -9.71 -10.92 12.75
C GLY A 189 -8.82 -10.10 13.70
N ARG A 190 -8.30 -8.94 13.24
CA ARG A 190 -7.43 -8.04 14.01
C ARG A 190 -8.12 -6.69 14.26
N SER A 191 -7.70 -5.98 15.30
CA SER A 191 -8.13 -4.62 15.59
C SER A 191 -7.23 -3.58 14.90
N GLY A 192 -7.67 -2.31 14.89
CA GLY A 192 -6.89 -1.18 14.38
C GLY A 192 -7.08 -0.93 12.90
N GLY A 193 -6.23 -0.09 12.33
CA GLY A 193 -6.25 0.31 10.93
C GLY A 193 -4.84 0.44 10.36
N LEU A 194 -4.74 0.57 9.04
CA LEU A 194 -3.49 0.69 8.30
C LEU A 194 -3.26 2.15 7.85
N LEU A 195 -2.01 2.52 7.71
CA LEU A 195 -1.62 3.77 7.03
C LEU A 195 -1.68 3.58 5.51
N VAL A 196 -2.32 4.51 4.81
CA VAL A 196 -2.32 4.50 3.34
C VAL A 196 -1.04 5.14 2.83
N LEU A 197 -0.29 4.40 2.03
CA LEU A 197 0.89 4.91 1.33
C LEU A 197 0.50 5.44 -0.04
N GLY A 198 0.88 6.68 -0.33
CA GLY A 198 0.77 7.29 -1.65
C GLY A 198 2.07 7.06 -2.43
N SER A 199 1.93 6.90 -3.75
CA SER A 199 3.05 6.79 -4.70
C SER A 199 2.83 7.65 -5.95
N ALA A 200 1.84 8.53 -5.93
CA ALA A 200 1.55 9.45 -7.02
C ALA A 200 2.32 10.76 -6.83
N ASN A 201 2.89 11.26 -7.93
CA ASN A 201 3.50 12.58 -8.01
C ASN A 201 2.46 13.63 -8.42
#